data_b41c42a86ce19162811405f440c698ca
#
_entry.id   b41c42a86ce19162811405f440c698ca
#
_cell.length_a   1.000
_cell.length_b   1.000
_cell.length_c   1.000
_cell.angle_alpha   90.00
_cell.angle_beta   90.00
_cell.angle_gamma   90.00
#
_symmetry.space_group_name_H-M   'P 1'
#
loop_
_entity.id
_entity.type
_entity.pdbx_description
1 polymer ?
#
loop_
_entity_poly.entity_id
_entity_poly.type
_entity_poly.pdbx_seq_one_letter_code
_entity_poly.pdbx_strand_id
1 'polypeptide(L)'
;MASPTDFPDLKAPHPSHTGPTAIPLWRPHRAPSPPLTTVSERTKHKIMEKPLILISNDDGITAKGITELVRMVSPLGTVIVCAPDGPRSGRSRAFSLTPLTLTPFSAPQHSGGDVTWYSCNGTPVDCVKMAFALLCPRKPSLVIGGINHGDNASTNAHYSGTMGIAFEGTIKGVPSVAFSLCDYDADADFRPMEDIVRRVCRHVLTDGLPKGVCLNVNVPKAGTASDLRGVRICRMAQGGWHNEVEKIEGDIDESGRQRYILKGYYRNYEPEAEDTDAWALANGYVAVTPCTNDMTAYAMEERLQGIITGQGQDCRLS
;
A
#
# COMPACT_ATOMS: atom_id res chain seq x y z
N MET A 1 27.99 12.47 26.28
CA MET A 1 28.70 13.13 25.16
C MET A 1 29.60 12.07 24.52
N ALA A 2 29.18 11.47 23.44
CA ALA A 2 29.97 10.54 22.65
C ALA A 2 29.99 11.08 21.21
N SER A 3 31.18 11.18 20.67
CA SER A 3 31.52 11.78 19.36
C SER A 3 31.11 10.84 18.22
N PRO A 4 30.71 11.37 17.05
CA PRO A 4 30.30 10.55 15.92
C PRO A 4 31.47 10.31 14.96
N THR A 5 32.25 9.26 15.17
CA THR A 5 33.19 8.73 14.16
C THR A 5 33.58 7.31 14.55
N ASP A 6 32.88 6.31 13.92
CA ASP A 6 33.42 4.97 13.71
C ASP A 6 32.49 4.19 12.77
N PHE A 7 32.71 4.39 11.46
CA PHE A 7 32.24 3.43 10.44
C PHE A 7 33.49 2.78 9.82
N PRO A 8 33.58 1.46 9.74
CA PRO A 8 34.68 0.79 9.06
C PRO A 8 34.58 0.95 7.53
N ASP A 9 35.68 1.36 6.92
CA ASP A 9 35.93 1.48 5.49
C ASP A 9 35.75 0.12 4.77
N LEU A 10 34.68 -0.04 4.02
CA LEU A 10 34.52 -1.09 3.03
C LEU A 10 35.10 -0.61 1.70
N LYS A 11 36.36 -0.96 1.43
CA LYS A 11 37.00 -0.77 0.12
C LYS A 11 36.36 -1.71 -0.90
N ALA A 12 35.63 -1.15 -1.88
CA ALA A 12 35.23 -1.86 -3.08
C ALA A 12 36.36 -1.91 -4.12
N PRO A 13 36.53 -2.99 -4.87
CA PRO A 13 37.52 -3.07 -5.93
C PRO A 13 37.09 -2.25 -7.16
N HIS A 14 38.06 -1.50 -7.72
CA HIS A 14 37.92 -0.73 -8.96
C HIS A 14 37.81 -1.67 -10.16
N PRO A 15 36.83 -1.50 -11.08
CA PRO A 15 36.92 -2.06 -12.41
C PRO A 15 37.66 -1.12 -13.37
N SER A 16 38.52 -1.69 -14.18
CA SER A 16 39.30 -1.09 -15.23
C SER A 16 38.42 -0.52 -16.35
N HIS A 17 38.76 0.69 -16.81
CA HIS A 17 38.16 1.37 -17.95
C HIS A 17 38.42 0.63 -19.26
N THR A 18 37.34 0.27 -19.97
CA THR A 18 37.34 0.12 -21.43
C THR A 18 36.21 0.97 -22.00
N GLY A 19 36.49 1.66 -23.09
CA GLY A 19 35.79 2.80 -23.64
C GLY A 19 34.32 2.58 -24.11
N PRO A 20 33.69 3.64 -24.64
CA PRO A 20 32.24 3.72 -24.81
C PRO A 20 31.75 2.92 -26.00
N THR A 21 30.96 1.89 -25.78
CA THR A 21 30.14 1.23 -26.80
C THR A 21 28.77 1.92 -26.86
N ALA A 22 28.43 2.44 -28.01
CA ALA A 22 27.17 3.11 -28.32
C ALA A 22 25.97 2.18 -28.04
N ILE A 23 25.00 2.67 -27.29
CA ILE A 23 23.72 2.00 -27.03
C ILE A 23 22.82 2.26 -28.24
N PRO A 24 22.26 1.21 -28.91
CA PRO A 24 21.35 1.41 -30.03
C PRO A 24 19.99 1.90 -29.55
N LEU A 25 19.45 2.93 -30.20
CA LEU A 25 18.08 3.41 -30.04
C LEU A 25 17.07 2.30 -30.33
N TRP A 26 16.30 1.93 -29.29
CA TRP A 26 15.21 0.97 -29.40
C TRP A 26 14.06 1.56 -30.25
N ARG A 27 13.79 0.95 -31.44
CA ARG A 27 12.57 1.15 -32.22
C ARG A 27 11.65 -0.05 -32.02
N PRO A 28 10.34 0.11 -31.77
CA PRO A 28 9.44 -1.03 -31.62
C PRO A 28 9.19 -1.68 -33.00
N HIS A 29 9.83 -2.81 -33.24
CA HIS A 29 9.45 -3.69 -34.35
C HIS A 29 8.23 -4.52 -33.92
N ARG A 30 7.12 -4.40 -34.63
CA ARG A 30 6.01 -5.35 -34.60
C ARG A 30 6.55 -6.73 -34.98
N ALA A 31 6.57 -7.65 -34.00
CA ALA A 31 6.82 -9.04 -34.31
C ALA A 31 5.59 -9.67 -34.98
N PRO A 32 5.76 -10.53 -36.00
CA PRO A 32 4.67 -11.28 -36.59
C PRO A 32 4.11 -12.30 -35.58
N SER A 33 2.79 -12.46 -35.60
CA SER A 33 2.06 -13.43 -34.80
C SER A 33 2.57 -14.85 -35.06
N PRO A 34 2.86 -15.66 -34.04
CA PRO A 34 3.23 -17.08 -34.22
C PRO A 34 2.02 -17.88 -34.76
N PRO A 35 2.27 -18.93 -35.56
CA PRO A 35 1.22 -19.78 -36.11
C PRO A 35 0.53 -20.57 -34.98
N LEU A 36 -0.78 -20.76 -35.13
CA LEU A 36 -1.60 -21.62 -34.24
C LEU A 36 -1.09 -23.07 -34.32
N THR A 37 -0.32 -23.48 -33.34
CA THR A 37 0.00 -24.90 -33.14
C THR A 37 -1.11 -25.53 -32.30
N THR A 38 -1.73 -26.56 -32.83
CA THR A 38 -2.69 -27.45 -32.19
C THR A 38 -2.12 -27.99 -30.89
N VAL A 39 -2.71 -27.62 -29.77
CA VAL A 39 -2.35 -28.11 -28.43
C VAL A 39 -2.87 -29.53 -28.29
N SER A 40 -1.96 -30.51 -28.27
CA SER A 40 -2.23 -31.88 -27.90
C SER A 40 -2.74 -31.96 -26.46
N GLU A 41 -3.91 -32.56 -26.26
CA GLU A 41 -4.52 -32.90 -24.98
C GLU A 41 -3.66 -33.87 -24.18
N ARG A 42 -2.78 -33.34 -23.37
CA ARG A 42 -2.24 -33.99 -22.17
C ARG A 42 -2.26 -33.01 -21.00
N THR A 43 -3.45 -32.61 -20.60
CA THR A 43 -3.65 -31.86 -19.36
C THR A 43 -3.56 -32.85 -18.20
N LYS A 44 -2.33 -33.07 -17.71
CA LYS A 44 -2.16 -33.56 -16.33
C LYS A 44 -2.88 -32.54 -15.44
N HIS A 45 -3.85 -33.01 -14.66
CA HIS A 45 -4.46 -32.27 -13.54
C HIS A 45 -3.32 -31.84 -12.61
N LYS A 46 -2.74 -30.67 -12.85
CA LYS A 46 -1.94 -29.94 -11.87
C LYS A 46 -2.97 -29.53 -10.81
N ILE A 47 -2.93 -30.14 -9.64
CA ILE A 47 -3.68 -29.65 -8.48
C ILE A 47 -3.27 -28.18 -8.37
N MET A 48 -4.16 -27.27 -8.74
CA MET A 48 -3.88 -25.82 -8.64
C MET A 48 -3.80 -25.51 -7.14
N GLU A 49 -2.57 -25.24 -6.71
CA GLU A 49 -2.30 -24.86 -5.34
C GLU A 49 -3.10 -23.58 -5.01
N LYS A 50 -3.81 -23.60 -3.86
CA LYS A 50 -4.62 -22.45 -3.44
C LYS A 50 -3.75 -21.19 -3.41
N PRO A 51 -4.25 -20.00 -3.83
CA PRO A 51 -3.53 -18.75 -3.69
C PRO A 51 -3.06 -18.54 -2.24
N LEU A 52 -1.84 -18.05 -2.05
CA LEU A 52 -1.35 -17.60 -0.75
C LEU A 52 -1.57 -16.10 -0.64
N ILE A 53 -2.30 -15.67 0.39
CA ILE A 53 -2.67 -14.29 0.64
C ILE A 53 -2.00 -13.82 1.94
N LEU A 54 -1.22 -12.75 1.87
CA LEU A 54 -0.65 -12.10 3.05
C LEU A 54 -1.48 -10.88 3.41
N ILE A 55 -1.86 -10.79 4.70
CA ILE A 55 -2.67 -9.68 5.23
C ILE A 55 -1.91 -8.99 6.36
N SER A 56 -1.97 -7.66 6.39
CA SER A 56 -1.52 -6.81 7.48
C SER A 56 -2.44 -5.58 7.63
N ASN A 57 -2.28 -4.83 8.73
CA ASN A 57 -2.94 -3.54 8.94
C ASN A 57 -2.04 -2.59 9.74
N ASP A 58 -2.51 -1.38 10.03
CA ASP A 58 -1.86 -0.44 10.94
C ASP A 58 -2.67 -0.14 12.21
N ASP A 59 -3.90 -0.65 12.30
CA ASP A 59 -4.73 -0.55 13.51
C ASP A 59 -4.34 -1.59 14.60
N GLY A 60 -3.57 -2.60 14.22
CA GLY A 60 -3.09 -3.67 15.10
C GLY A 60 -3.84 -5.00 14.92
N ILE A 61 -3.21 -6.09 15.41
CA ILE A 61 -3.65 -7.48 15.20
C ILE A 61 -5.05 -7.77 15.78
N THR A 62 -5.48 -7.01 16.80
CA THR A 62 -6.77 -7.18 17.47
C THR A 62 -7.89 -6.31 16.87
N ALA A 63 -7.57 -5.46 15.89
CA ALA A 63 -8.56 -4.55 15.31
C ALA A 63 -9.67 -5.32 14.57
N LYS A 64 -10.89 -4.78 14.61
CA LYS A 64 -12.07 -5.37 13.94
C LYS A 64 -11.88 -5.45 12.42
N GLY A 65 -11.29 -4.41 11.82
CA GLY A 65 -11.09 -4.34 10.37
C GLY A 65 -10.28 -5.50 9.80
N ILE A 66 -9.17 -5.92 10.45
CA ILE A 66 -8.36 -7.04 9.95
C ILE A 66 -9.08 -8.37 10.11
N THR A 67 -9.85 -8.55 11.19
CA THR A 67 -10.67 -9.76 11.40
C THR A 67 -11.74 -9.89 10.33
N GLU A 68 -12.44 -8.81 10.02
CA GLU A 68 -13.45 -8.78 8.96
C GLU A 68 -12.83 -8.99 7.57
N LEU A 69 -11.67 -8.41 7.30
CA LEU A 69 -10.94 -8.64 6.05
C LEU A 69 -10.61 -10.14 5.87
N VAL A 70 -10.07 -10.78 6.90
CA VAL A 70 -9.77 -12.21 6.88
C VAL A 70 -11.02 -13.03 6.62
N ARG A 71 -12.14 -12.73 7.28
CA ARG A 71 -13.43 -13.40 7.04
C ARG A 71 -13.87 -13.30 5.56
N MET A 72 -13.69 -12.12 4.96
CA MET A 72 -14.09 -11.87 3.57
C MET A 72 -13.22 -12.63 2.57
N VAL A 73 -11.91 -12.76 2.82
CA VAL A 73 -10.96 -13.29 1.82
C VAL A 73 -10.49 -14.71 2.08
N SER A 74 -10.69 -15.29 3.26
CA SER A 74 -10.31 -16.69 3.57
C SER A 74 -10.91 -17.74 2.62
N PRO A 75 -12.10 -17.54 2.00
CA PRO A 75 -12.59 -18.44 0.98
C PRO A 75 -11.79 -18.43 -0.33
N LEU A 76 -10.93 -17.44 -0.54
CA LEU A 76 -10.16 -17.26 -1.78
C LEU A 76 -8.81 -17.99 -1.77
N GLY A 77 -8.28 -18.36 -0.60
CA GLY A 77 -6.96 -18.98 -0.51
C GLY A 77 -6.51 -19.31 0.89
N THR A 78 -5.25 -19.73 1.02
CA THR A 78 -4.56 -19.84 2.30
C THR A 78 -4.13 -18.44 2.76
N VAL A 79 -4.38 -18.07 4.00
CA VAL A 79 -4.14 -16.72 4.53
C VAL A 79 -3.07 -16.75 5.61
N ILE A 80 -2.09 -15.87 5.49
CA ILE A 80 -1.15 -15.54 6.56
C ILE A 80 -1.44 -14.10 6.98
N VAL A 81 -1.72 -13.93 8.27
CA VAL A 81 -1.86 -12.61 8.90
C VAL A 81 -0.58 -12.32 9.68
N CYS A 82 0.04 -11.18 9.40
CA CYS A 82 1.14 -10.66 10.19
C CYS A 82 0.89 -9.16 10.38
N ALA A 83 0.55 -8.75 11.60
CA ALA A 83 0.15 -7.37 11.89
C ALA A 83 0.83 -6.84 13.17
N PRO A 84 0.91 -5.51 13.33
CA PRO A 84 1.45 -4.91 14.54
C PRO A 84 0.70 -5.37 15.80
N ASP A 85 1.42 -5.48 16.92
CA ASP A 85 0.89 -5.82 18.24
C ASP A 85 -0.05 -4.75 18.83
N GLY A 86 -0.07 -3.56 18.24
CA GLY A 86 -0.96 -2.45 18.58
C GLY A 86 -1.00 -1.39 17.48
N PRO A 87 -1.76 -0.32 17.66
CA PRO A 87 -1.93 0.72 16.63
C PRO A 87 -0.61 1.38 16.20
N ARG A 88 -0.47 1.59 14.90
CA ARG A 88 0.69 2.21 14.24
C ARG A 88 0.27 3.25 13.19
N SER A 89 -0.87 3.91 13.40
CA SER A 89 -1.41 4.94 12.48
C SER A 89 -0.38 6.04 12.20
N GLY A 90 -0.38 6.59 11.00
CA GLY A 90 0.52 7.66 10.59
C GLY A 90 1.98 7.23 10.38
N ARG A 91 2.29 5.94 10.35
CA ARG A 91 3.66 5.44 10.13
C ARG A 91 4.06 5.32 8.67
N SER A 92 3.14 5.53 7.75
CA SER A 92 3.43 5.53 6.32
C SER A 92 4.19 4.25 5.87
N ARG A 93 5.30 4.42 5.16
CA ARG A 93 6.19 3.35 4.69
C ARG A 93 7.41 3.14 5.60
N ALA A 94 7.36 3.64 6.84
CA ALA A 94 8.47 3.50 7.76
C ALA A 94 8.74 2.03 8.10
N PHE A 95 10.02 1.68 8.24
CA PHE A 95 10.48 0.41 8.77
C PHE A 95 11.45 0.63 9.93
N SER A 96 11.60 -0.38 10.78
CA SER A 96 12.43 -0.31 11.98
C SER A 96 13.85 -0.77 11.70
N LEU A 97 14.83 -0.11 12.34
CA LEU A 97 16.22 -0.56 12.41
C LEU A 97 16.56 -1.20 13.77
N THR A 98 15.57 -1.29 14.67
CA THR A 98 15.69 -1.94 15.97
C THR A 98 15.23 -3.41 15.88
N PRO A 99 15.64 -4.27 16.83
CA PRO A 99 15.21 -5.67 16.87
C PRO A 99 13.69 -5.81 16.88
N LEU A 100 13.20 -6.75 16.06
CA LEU A 100 11.78 -7.08 15.92
C LEU A 100 11.48 -8.44 16.55
N THR A 101 10.30 -8.57 17.14
CA THR A 101 9.78 -9.80 17.69
C THR A 101 8.53 -10.23 16.93
N LEU A 102 8.50 -11.50 16.51
CA LEU A 102 7.37 -12.13 15.85
C LEU A 102 6.79 -13.18 16.79
N THR A 103 5.48 -13.09 17.09
CA THR A 103 4.80 -13.96 18.04
C THR A 103 3.58 -14.60 17.38
N PRO A 104 3.41 -15.95 17.45
CA PRO A 104 2.17 -16.57 17.06
C PRO A 104 0.99 -15.95 17.84
N PHE A 105 -0.12 -15.70 17.13
CA PHE A 105 -1.30 -15.08 17.70
C PHE A 105 -2.51 -16.03 17.59
N SER A 106 -3.30 -16.13 18.65
CA SER A 106 -4.50 -16.97 18.64
C SER A 106 -5.58 -16.32 17.78
N ALA A 107 -6.02 -17.05 16.76
CA ALA A 107 -7.04 -16.55 15.83
C ALA A 107 -8.33 -16.18 16.57
N PRO A 108 -9.03 -15.10 16.15
CA PRO A 108 -10.40 -14.85 16.56
C PRO A 108 -11.31 -16.04 16.21
N GLN A 109 -12.31 -16.34 17.06
CA GLN A 109 -13.17 -17.54 16.96
C GLN A 109 -13.89 -17.74 15.62
N HIS A 110 -13.92 -16.73 14.73
CA HIS A 110 -14.64 -16.74 13.45
C HIS A 110 -13.72 -16.74 12.23
N SER A 111 -12.43 -16.98 12.40
CA SER A 111 -11.49 -17.10 11.30
C SER A 111 -11.66 -18.48 10.63
N GLY A 112 -12.69 -18.61 9.79
CA GLY A 112 -12.89 -19.84 9.00
C GLY A 112 -11.78 -19.99 7.95
N GLY A 113 -11.39 -21.25 7.65
CA GLY A 113 -10.43 -21.55 6.59
C GLY A 113 -9.00 -21.83 7.08
N ASP A 114 -8.09 -21.91 6.11
CA ASP A 114 -6.65 -22.14 6.33
C ASP A 114 -5.97 -20.79 6.60
N VAL A 115 -5.99 -20.36 7.87
CA VAL A 115 -5.50 -19.04 8.31
C VAL A 115 -4.53 -19.19 9.47
N THR A 116 -3.36 -18.57 9.36
CA THR A 116 -2.39 -18.44 10.46
C THR A 116 -2.17 -16.98 10.82
N TRP A 117 -1.98 -16.71 12.14
CA TRP A 117 -1.89 -15.36 12.68
C TRP A 117 -0.59 -15.15 13.44
N TYR A 118 0.03 -14.00 13.21
CA TYR A 118 1.25 -13.57 13.91
C TYR A 118 1.17 -12.09 14.24
N SER A 119 1.59 -11.70 15.43
CA SER A 119 1.82 -10.31 15.80
C SER A 119 3.29 -9.95 15.73
N CYS A 120 3.59 -8.70 15.42
CA CYS A 120 4.94 -8.14 15.39
C CYS A 120 4.97 -6.81 16.15
N ASN A 121 6.04 -6.52 16.88
CA ASN A 121 6.20 -5.24 17.58
C ASN A 121 6.66 -4.09 16.66
N GLY A 122 6.73 -4.34 15.36
CA GLY A 122 7.17 -3.39 14.34
C GLY A 122 6.05 -2.55 13.71
N THR A 123 6.41 -1.88 12.62
CA THR A 123 5.49 -1.15 11.74
C THR A 123 4.72 -2.12 10.83
N PRO A 124 3.67 -1.66 10.13
CA PRO A 124 3.01 -2.47 9.09
C PRO A 124 3.96 -2.98 8.01
N VAL A 125 4.92 -2.16 7.59
CA VAL A 125 5.96 -2.54 6.62
C VAL A 125 6.89 -3.61 7.18
N ASP A 126 7.27 -3.51 8.46
CA ASP A 126 8.05 -4.55 9.14
C ASP A 126 7.31 -5.88 9.15
N CYS A 127 6.00 -5.87 9.45
CA CYS A 127 5.16 -7.07 9.43
C CYS A 127 5.19 -7.76 8.06
N VAL A 128 5.07 -7.00 6.97
CA VAL A 128 5.17 -7.54 5.60
C VAL A 128 6.55 -8.13 5.36
N LYS A 129 7.63 -7.41 5.71
CA LYS A 129 9.02 -7.90 5.54
C LYS A 129 9.28 -9.19 6.32
N MET A 130 8.86 -9.23 7.59
CA MET A 130 9.00 -10.40 8.45
C MET A 130 8.21 -11.59 7.91
N ALA A 131 6.98 -11.36 7.45
CA ALA A 131 6.16 -12.42 6.86
C ALA A 131 6.76 -13.01 5.59
N PHE A 132 7.28 -12.18 4.69
CA PHE A 132 7.96 -12.66 3.49
C PHE A 132 9.21 -13.49 3.80
N ALA A 133 9.96 -13.12 4.82
CA ALA A 133 11.21 -13.77 5.18
C ALA A 133 11.02 -15.07 5.96
N LEU A 134 10.00 -15.14 6.84
CA LEU A 134 9.91 -16.16 7.88
C LEU A 134 8.64 -16.99 7.87
N LEU A 135 7.53 -16.46 7.34
CA LEU A 135 6.22 -17.10 7.45
C LEU A 135 5.70 -17.67 6.13
N CYS A 136 6.00 -17.00 5.03
CA CYS A 136 5.48 -17.41 3.73
C CYS A 136 6.30 -18.58 3.16
N PRO A 137 5.71 -19.78 3.00
CA PRO A 137 6.44 -20.93 2.46
C PRO A 137 6.76 -20.76 0.97
N ARG A 138 6.13 -19.82 0.31
CA ARG A 138 6.32 -19.39 -1.07
C ARG A 138 5.90 -17.96 -1.23
N LYS A 139 6.23 -17.36 -2.37
CA LYS A 139 5.81 -15.98 -2.68
C LYS A 139 4.28 -15.85 -2.63
N PRO A 140 3.71 -14.91 -1.88
CA PRO A 140 2.28 -14.67 -1.89
C PRO A 140 1.76 -14.35 -3.30
N SER A 141 0.52 -14.72 -3.57
CA SER A 141 -0.21 -14.37 -4.79
C SER A 141 -0.83 -12.99 -4.69
N LEU A 142 -1.06 -12.52 -3.44
CA LEU A 142 -1.70 -11.24 -3.15
C LEU A 142 -1.24 -10.75 -1.77
N VAL A 143 -0.96 -9.44 -1.65
CA VAL A 143 -0.78 -8.74 -0.37
C VAL A 143 -1.93 -7.78 -0.17
N ILE A 144 -2.52 -7.79 1.02
CA ILE A 144 -3.65 -6.92 1.35
C ILE A 144 -3.35 -6.15 2.63
N GLY A 145 -3.50 -4.82 2.56
CA GLY A 145 -3.53 -3.93 3.72
C GLY A 145 -4.96 -3.64 4.15
N GLY A 146 -5.25 -3.66 5.45
CA GLY A 146 -6.53 -3.19 5.99
C GLY A 146 -7.33 -4.22 6.79
N ILE A 147 -8.65 -3.99 6.93
CA ILE A 147 -9.38 -2.79 6.51
C ILE A 147 -9.11 -1.67 7.51
N ASN A 148 -8.64 -0.52 7.01
CA ASN A 148 -8.37 0.64 7.84
C ASN A 148 -9.66 1.30 8.34
N HIS A 149 -9.67 1.74 9.59
CA HIS A 149 -10.69 2.64 10.12
C HIS A 149 -10.36 4.09 9.74
N GLY A 150 -11.17 4.69 8.86
CA GLY A 150 -10.92 5.99 8.23
C GLY A 150 -10.37 5.85 6.81
N ASP A 151 -10.53 6.91 6.02
CA ASP A 151 -10.08 6.92 4.63
C ASP A 151 -8.57 7.11 4.49
N ASN A 152 -8.05 6.60 3.39
CA ASN A 152 -6.70 6.79 2.90
C ASN A 152 -6.71 7.45 1.51
N ALA A 153 -7.72 8.26 1.22
CA ALA A 153 -7.85 9.01 -0.03
C ALA A 153 -6.95 10.24 -0.05
N SER A 154 -6.71 10.78 -1.24
CA SER A 154 -5.95 12.01 -1.43
C SER A 154 -4.61 11.99 -0.66
N THR A 155 -4.26 13.10 -0.01
CA THR A 155 -3.01 13.27 0.76
C THR A 155 -2.85 12.24 1.90
N ASN A 156 -3.96 11.70 2.44
CA ASN A 156 -3.91 10.69 3.51
C ASN A 156 -3.15 9.44 3.09
N ALA A 157 -3.16 9.08 1.80
CA ALA A 157 -2.43 7.95 1.26
C ALA A 157 -0.91 8.02 1.54
N HIS A 158 -0.34 9.22 1.65
CA HIS A 158 1.09 9.41 1.94
C HIS A 158 1.47 9.04 3.38
N TYR A 159 0.53 9.19 4.31
CA TYR A 159 0.77 8.93 5.75
C TYR A 159 0.28 7.55 6.19
N SER A 160 -0.41 6.84 5.32
CA SER A 160 -1.09 5.58 5.61
C SER A 160 -0.12 4.41 5.75
N GLY A 161 -0.19 3.71 6.89
CA GLY A 161 0.46 2.42 7.09
C GLY A 161 -0.18 1.31 6.25
N THR A 162 -1.49 1.37 6.07
CA THR A 162 -2.26 0.45 5.19
C THR A 162 -1.79 0.56 3.74
N MET A 163 -1.55 1.77 3.22
CA MET A 163 -0.91 1.96 1.92
C MET A 163 0.55 1.48 1.92
N GLY A 164 1.26 1.67 3.04
CA GLY A 164 2.62 1.16 3.23
C GLY A 164 2.72 -0.35 2.99
N ILE A 165 1.73 -1.12 3.45
CA ILE A 165 1.63 -2.58 3.21
C ILE A 165 1.51 -2.88 1.72
N ALA A 166 0.59 -2.21 1.03
CA ALA A 166 0.38 -2.44 -0.40
C ALA A 166 1.61 -2.05 -1.23
N PHE A 167 2.26 -0.94 -0.90
CA PHE A 167 3.51 -0.54 -1.54
C PHE A 167 4.65 -1.53 -1.29
N GLU A 168 4.82 -2.02 -0.06
CA GLU A 168 5.87 -3.01 0.23
C GLU A 168 5.64 -4.32 -0.53
N GLY A 169 4.38 -4.81 -0.57
CA GLY A 169 4.02 -5.97 -1.37
C GLY A 169 4.35 -5.78 -2.86
N THR A 170 4.06 -4.60 -3.40
CA THR A 170 4.38 -4.24 -4.79
C THR A 170 5.89 -4.15 -5.04
N ILE A 171 6.69 -3.62 -4.09
CA ILE A 171 8.15 -3.63 -4.15
C ILE A 171 8.68 -5.08 -4.19
N LYS A 172 8.05 -6.00 -3.46
CA LYS A 172 8.37 -7.44 -3.51
C LYS A 172 7.88 -8.12 -4.80
N GLY A 173 7.25 -7.36 -5.69
CA GLY A 173 6.73 -7.84 -6.97
C GLY A 173 5.50 -8.75 -6.81
N VAL A 174 4.66 -8.45 -5.82
CA VAL A 174 3.36 -9.11 -5.60
C VAL A 174 2.25 -8.11 -5.86
N PRO A 175 1.18 -8.47 -6.59
CA PRO A 175 -0.02 -7.67 -6.70
C PRO A 175 -0.54 -7.31 -5.30
N SER A 176 -0.89 -6.04 -5.07
CA SER A 176 -1.22 -5.57 -3.72
C SER A 176 -2.40 -4.61 -3.73
N VAL A 177 -3.22 -4.67 -2.66
CA VAL A 177 -4.40 -3.84 -2.49
C VAL A 177 -4.47 -3.33 -1.05
N ALA A 178 -4.80 -2.06 -0.89
CA ALA A 178 -5.14 -1.45 0.39
C ALA A 178 -6.65 -1.17 0.46
N PHE A 179 -7.31 -1.57 1.54
CA PHE A 179 -8.73 -1.32 1.79
C PHE A 179 -8.93 -0.42 2.99
N SER A 180 -9.81 0.57 2.84
CA SER A 180 -10.17 1.53 3.89
C SER A 180 -11.67 1.76 3.91
N LEU A 181 -12.26 1.83 5.09
CA LEU A 181 -13.64 2.27 5.32
C LEU A 181 -13.62 3.70 5.85
N CYS A 182 -14.35 4.61 5.23
CA CYS A 182 -14.48 6.01 5.66
C CYS A 182 -15.36 6.12 6.92
N ASP A 183 -15.06 5.32 7.93
CA ASP A 183 -15.68 5.31 9.24
C ASP A 183 -14.61 5.12 10.31
N TYR A 184 -14.50 6.09 11.23
CA TYR A 184 -13.50 6.09 12.30
C TYR A 184 -13.99 5.43 13.58
N ASP A 185 -15.24 4.94 13.60
CA ASP A 185 -15.79 4.26 14.77
C ASP A 185 -15.09 2.90 14.97
N ALA A 186 -14.68 2.61 16.19
CA ALA A 186 -14.09 1.31 16.55
C ALA A 186 -15.04 0.14 16.26
N ASP A 187 -16.35 0.38 16.35
CA ASP A 187 -17.42 -0.59 16.06
C ASP A 187 -17.99 -0.48 14.64
N ALA A 188 -17.27 0.19 13.73
CA ALA A 188 -17.69 0.36 12.34
C ALA A 188 -18.22 -0.94 11.72
N ASP A 189 -19.21 -0.82 10.84
CA ASP A 189 -19.81 -1.95 10.12
C ASP A 189 -19.11 -2.17 8.79
N PHE A 190 -18.31 -3.22 8.69
CA PHE A 190 -17.58 -3.60 7.48
C PHE A 190 -18.41 -4.45 6.49
N ARG A 191 -19.61 -4.91 6.87
CA ARG A 191 -20.43 -5.77 6.00
C ARG A 191 -20.71 -5.18 4.62
N PRO A 192 -20.96 -3.86 4.47
CA PRO A 192 -21.18 -3.25 3.16
C PRO A 192 -19.99 -3.36 2.20
N MET A 193 -18.78 -3.62 2.71
CA MET A 193 -17.58 -3.76 1.90
C MET A 193 -17.38 -5.16 1.30
N GLU A 194 -18.10 -6.18 1.77
CA GLU A 194 -17.77 -7.59 1.47
C GLU A 194 -17.73 -7.88 -0.04
N ASP A 195 -18.72 -7.42 -0.79
CA ASP A 195 -18.77 -7.67 -2.23
C ASP A 195 -17.63 -6.99 -2.98
N ILE A 196 -17.29 -5.75 -2.63
CA ILE A 196 -16.22 -5.02 -3.28
C ILE A 196 -14.85 -5.65 -2.94
N VAL A 197 -14.61 -6.02 -1.69
CA VAL A 197 -13.36 -6.69 -1.25
C VAL A 197 -13.18 -7.99 -2.03
N ARG A 198 -14.19 -8.85 -2.05
CA ARG A 198 -14.15 -10.13 -2.76
C ARG A 198 -13.96 -9.97 -4.26
N ARG A 199 -14.66 -9.03 -4.88
CA ARG A 199 -14.58 -8.76 -6.31
C ARG A 199 -13.18 -8.26 -6.71
N VAL A 200 -12.64 -7.28 -6.00
CA VAL A 200 -11.30 -6.74 -6.25
C VAL A 200 -10.25 -7.83 -6.04
N CYS A 201 -10.30 -8.57 -4.93
CA CYS A 201 -9.33 -9.63 -4.66
C CYS A 201 -9.36 -10.74 -5.71
N ARG A 202 -10.55 -11.19 -6.15
CA ARG A 202 -10.67 -12.19 -7.24
C ARG A 202 -10.06 -11.69 -8.53
N HIS A 203 -10.39 -10.47 -8.93
CA HIS A 203 -9.82 -9.88 -10.14
C HIS A 203 -8.31 -9.81 -10.07
N VAL A 204 -7.76 -9.29 -8.98
CA VAL A 204 -6.30 -9.17 -8.82
C VAL A 204 -5.61 -10.55 -8.75
N LEU A 205 -6.24 -11.57 -8.17
CA LEU A 205 -5.71 -12.94 -8.17
C LEU A 205 -5.74 -13.59 -9.55
N THR A 206 -6.72 -13.24 -10.40
CA THR A 206 -6.90 -13.83 -11.74
C THR A 206 -6.05 -13.11 -12.79
N ASP A 207 -6.12 -11.79 -12.82
CA ASP A 207 -5.60 -10.96 -13.91
C ASP A 207 -4.28 -10.26 -13.51
N GLY A 208 -3.99 -10.19 -12.21
CA GLY A 208 -2.83 -9.48 -11.67
C GLY A 208 -2.99 -7.96 -11.72
N LEU A 209 -1.88 -7.26 -11.49
CA LEU A 209 -1.73 -5.82 -11.65
C LEU A 209 -0.45 -5.52 -12.43
N PRO A 210 -0.38 -4.40 -13.16
CA PRO A 210 0.87 -3.97 -13.78
C PRO A 210 2.00 -3.88 -12.74
N LYS A 211 3.23 -4.18 -13.19
CA LYS A 211 4.40 -4.10 -12.31
C LYS A 211 4.55 -2.70 -11.73
N GLY A 212 4.75 -2.62 -10.41
CA GLY A 212 4.91 -1.35 -9.71
C GLY A 212 3.60 -0.67 -9.32
N VAL A 213 2.45 -1.27 -9.63
CA VAL A 213 1.12 -0.72 -9.33
C VAL A 213 0.45 -1.50 -8.21
N CYS A 214 -0.18 -0.80 -7.27
CA CYS A 214 -1.13 -1.32 -6.29
C CYS A 214 -2.45 -0.56 -6.36
N LEU A 215 -3.49 -1.08 -5.71
CA LEU A 215 -4.78 -0.42 -5.64
C LEU A 215 -5.02 0.15 -4.23
N ASN A 216 -5.47 1.40 -4.18
CA ASN A 216 -6.02 2.05 -3.00
C ASN A 216 -7.54 2.07 -3.12
N VAL A 217 -8.24 1.29 -2.29
CA VAL A 217 -9.69 1.13 -2.34
C VAL A 217 -10.29 1.74 -1.08
N ASN A 218 -11.02 2.83 -1.25
CA ASN A 218 -11.71 3.51 -0.16
C ASN A 218 -13.22 3.36 -0.34
N VAL A 219 -13.92 2.96 0.72
CA VAL A 219 -15.36 2.74 0.72
C VAL A 219 -16.01 3.76 1.65
N PRO A 220 -17.00 4.54 1.18
CA PRO A 220 -17.70 5.48 2.05
C PRO A 220 -18.52 4.73 3.11
N LYS A 221 -18.75 5.37 4.26
CA LYS A 221 -19.67 4.84 5.28
C LYS A 221 -21.05 4.61 4.68
N ALA A 222 -21.59 3.40 4.84
CA ALA A 222 -22.90 3.00 4.33
C ALA A 222 -23.58 2.06 5.32
N GLY A 223 -24.88 2.11 5.42
CA GLY A 223 -25.67 1.16 6.23
C GLY A 223 -25.74 -0.22 5.60
N THR A 224 -25.82 -0.25 4.26
CA THR A 224 -25.87 -1.48 3.46
C THR A 224 -25.07 -1.30 2.17
N ALA A 225 -24.75 -2.41 1.50
CA ALA A 225 -24.06 -2.36 0.20
C ALA A 225 -24.89 -1.66 -0.89
N SER A 226 -26.23 -1.67 -0.77
CA SER A 226 -27.14 -1.00 -1.72
C SER A 226 -27.14 0.52 -1.58
N ASP A 227 -26.64 1.07 -0.48
CA ASP A 227 -26.48 2.53 -0.29
C ASP A 227 -25.27 3.07 -1.06
N LEU A 228 -24.36 2.20 -1.48
CA LEU A 228 -23.23 2.57 -2.31
C LEU A 228 -23.69 2.79 -3.76
N ARG A 229 -23.38 3.95 -4.33
CA ARG A 229 -23.78 4.32 -5.70
C ARG A 229 -22.99 3.59 -6.80
N GLY A 230 -22.00 2.78 -6.43
CA GLY A 230 -21.16 2.03 -7.36
C GLY A 230 -19.68 2.26 -7.12
N VAL A 231 -18.87 1.92 -8.12
CA VAL A 231 -17.39 2.01 -8.06
C VAL A 231 -16.90 2.98 -9.11
N ARG A 232 -15.96 3.85 -8.73
CA ARG A 232 -15.25 4.75 -9.66
C ARG A 232 -13.74 4.49 -9.60
N ILE A 233 -13.12 4.47 -10.77
CA ILE A 233 -11.65 4.52 -10.88
C ILE A 233 -11.27 5.99 -10.85
N CYS A 234 -10.40 6.35 -9.92
CA CYS A 234 -10.11 7.74 -9.60
C CYS A 234 -8.59 8.01 -9.67
N ARG A 235 -8.24 9.27 -9.82
CA ARG A 235 -6.94 9.79 -9.39
C ARG A 235 -7.02 10.31 -7.97
N MET A 236 -5.88 10.48 -7.31
CA MET A 236 -5.81 11.18 -6.02
C MET A 236 -6.25 12.63 -6.19
N ALA A 237 -7.11 13.11 -5.29
CA ALA A 237 -7.46 14.52 -5.22
C ALA A 237 -6.28 15.36 -4.72
N GLN A 238 -6.18 16.59 -5.20
CA GLN A 238 -5.28 17.57 -4.61
C GLN A 238 -5.93 18.21 -3.39
N GLY A 239 -5.20 18.24 -2.30
CA GLY A 239 -5.67 18.78 -1.04
C GLY A 239 -4.59 18.77 0.02
N GLY A 240 -4.91 19.27 1.19
CA GLY A 240 -3.98 19.32 2.30
C GLY A 240 -4.67 19.47 3.65
N TRP A 241 -3.91 19.21 4.68
CA TRP A 241 -4.33 19.42 6.06
C TRP A 241 -4.09 20.87 6.46
N HIS A 242 -4.99 21.41 7.26
CA HIS A 242 -4.95 22.78 7.75
C HIS A 242 -5.17 22.81 9.27
N ASN A 243 -4.56 23.82 9.92
CA ASN A 243 -4.60 23.99 11.38
C ASN A 243 -4.15 22.72 12.12
N GLU A 244 -3.04 22.13 11.66
CA GLU A 244 -2.58 20.79 12.04
C GLU A 244 -2.03 20.70 13.46
N VAL A 245 -1.73 21.82 14.12
CA VAL A 245 -1.14 21.83 15.46
C VAL A 245 -2.08 22.50 16.43
N GLU A 246 -2.51 21.74 17.43
CA GLU A 246 -3.35 22.24 18.52
C GLU A 246 -2.59 22.12 19.85
N LYS A 247 -2.60 23.18 20.63
CA LYS A 247 -2.08 23.20 21.98
C LYS A 247 -3.03 22.43 22.90
N ILE A 248 -2.51 21.49 23.67
CA ILE A 248 -3.33 20.82 24.69
C ILE A 248 -3.36 21.71 25.93
N GLU A 249 -4.47 22.40 26.16
CA GLU A 249 -4.58 23.34 27.29
C GLU A 249 -4.38 22.62 28.63
N GLY A 250 -3.48 23.19 29.46
CA GLY A 250 -3.16 22.64 30.77
C GLY A 250 -2.26 21.41 30.77
N ASP A 251 -1.87 20.89 29.62
CA ASP A 251 -1.01 19.71 29.50
C ASP A 251 0.46 20.13 29.35
N ILE A 252 1.16 20.10 30.48
CA ILE A 252 2.58 20.43 30.61
C ILE A 252 3.30 19.17 31.08
N ASP A 253 4.41 18.79 30.41
CA ASP A 253 5.18 17.62 30.81
C ASP A 253 5.95 17.87 32.12
N GLU A 254 6.56 16.80 32.69
CA GLU A 254 7.32 16.83 33.92
C GLU A 254 8.49 17.83 33.92
N SER A 255 8.94 18.27 32.73
CA SER A 255 10.00 19.26 32.53
C SER A 255 9.46 20.68 32.34
N GLY A 256 8.16 20.92 32.51
CA GLY A 256 7.51 22.23 32.33
C GLY A 256 7.28 22.62 30.88
N ARG A 257 7.35 21.66 29.90
CA ARG A 257 7.15 21.95 28.48
C ARG A 257 5.71 21.71 28.07
N GLN A 258 5.14 22.68 27.34
CA GLN A 258 3.80 22.60 26.77
C GLN A 258 3.73 21.46 25.72
N ARG A 259 2.68 20.60 25.84
CA ARG A 259 2.41 19.56 24.84
C ARG A 259 1.42 20.03 23.78
N TYR A 260 1.61 19.51 22.58
CA TYR A 260 0.80 19.78 21.39
C TYR A 260 0.35 18.46 20.77
N ILE A 261 -0.77 18.50 20.08
CA ILE A 261 -1.28 17.35 19.30
C ILE A 261 -1.39 17.77 17.83
N LEU A 262 -1.07 16.83 16.95
CA LEU A 262 -1.41 16.97 15.54
C LEU A 262 -2.88 16.65 15.36
N LYS A 263 -3.63 17.64 14.93
CA LYS A 263 -5.06 17.62 14.66
C LYS A 263 -5.29 18.60 13.52
N GLY A 264 -6.38 18.55 12.89
CA GLY A 264 -6.64 19.51 11.80
C GLY A 264 -7.84 19.03 11.00
N TYR A 265 -8.06 19.70 9.87
CA TYR A 265 -9.07 19.28 8.92
C TYR A 265 -8.47 19.22 7.52
N TYR A 266 -8.89 18.22 6.77
CA TYR A 266 -8.53 18.11 5.36
C TYR A 266 -9.35 19.09 4.52
N ARG A 267 -8.67 19.79 3.59
CA ARG A 267 -9.30 20.64 2.60
C ARG A 267 -9.01 20.11 1.20
N ASN A 268 -10.07 19.75 0.48
CA ASN A 268 -10.01 19.44 -0.94
C ASN A 268 -9.86 20.75 -1.73
N TYR A 269 -8.84 20.87 -2.58
CA TYR A 269 -8.59 22.06 -3.41
C TYR A 269 -9.32 22.00 -4.76
N GLU A 270 -9.91 20.86 -5.10
CA GLU A 270 -10.63 20.62 -6.36
C GLU A 270 -11.97 19.91 -6.13
N PRO A 271 -12.88 20.48 -5.31
CA PRO A 271 -14.09 19.80 -4.87
C PRO A 271 -15.05 19.43 -6.01
N GLU A 272 -14.95 20.11 -7.16
CA GLU A 272 -15.78 19.85 -8.35
C GLU A 272 -15.16 18.84 -9.33
N ALA A 273 -13.94 18.34 -9.06
CA ALA A 273 -13.26 17.42 -9.95
C ALA A 273 -13.78 15.99 -9.77
N GLU A 274 -14.71 15.58 -10.61
CA GLU A 274 -15.43 14.30 -10.54
C GLU A 274 -14.57 13.06 -10.76
N ASP A 275 -13.36 13.22 -11.28
CA ASP A 275 -12.39 12.15 -11.53
C ASP A 275 -11.53 11.81 -10.30
N THR A 276 -11.77 12.47 -9.15
CA THR A 276 -10.99 12.31 -7.93
C THR A 276 -11.62 11.34 -6.93
N ASP A 277 -10.76 10.73 -6.10
CA ASP A 277 -11.17 9.86 -4.99
C ASP A 277 -11.98 10.62 -3.93
N ALA A 278 -11.60 11.85 -3.59
CA ALA A 278 -12.32 12.67 -2.62
C ALA A 278 -13.74 13.02 -3.12
N TRP A 279 -13.91 13.35 -4.41
CA TRP A 279 -15.24 13.59 -4.98
C TRP A 279 -16.08 12.31 -4.98
N ALA A 280 -15.51 11.18 -5.40
CA ALA A 280 -16.20 9.91 -5.43
C ALA A 280 -16.76 9.53 -4.05
N LEU A 281 -15.93 9.64 -3.02
CA LEU A 281 -16.32 9.33 -1.63
C LEU A 281 -17.39 10.28 -1.12
N ALA A 282 -17.26 11.59 -1.36
CA ALA A 282 -18.25 12.60 -0.97
C ALA A 282 -19.62 12.36 -1.63
N ASN A 283 -19.63 11.70 -2.80
CA ASN A 283 -20.83 11.37 -3.55
C ASN A 283 -21.31 9.93 -3.39
N GLY A 284 -20.81 9.18 -2.40
CA GLY A 284 -21.28 7.82 -2.07
C GLY A 284 -20.78 6.72 -3.00
N TYR A 285 -19.73 6.97 -3.79
CA TYR A 285 -19.07 5.97 -4.62
C TYR A 285 -17.87 5.35 -3.90
N VAL A 286 -17.63 4.07 -4.13
CA VAL A 286 -16.36 3.45 -3.81
C VAL A 286 -15.28 4.02 -4.74
N ALA A 287 -14.21 4.55 -4.15
CA ALA A 287 -13.06 5.07 -4.91
C ALA A 287 -11.98 4.00 -5.02
N VAL A 288 -11.56 3.70 -6.25
CA VAL A 288 -10.42 2.81 -6.54
C VAL A 288 -9.36 3.63 -7.25
N THR A 289 -8.24 3.87 -6.59
CA THR A 289 -7.14 4.68 -7.10
C THR A 289 -5.94 3.79 -7.37
N PRO A 290 -5.51 3.60 -8.64
CA PRO A 290 -4.26 2.94 -8.95
C PRO A 290 -3.09 3.82 -8.47
N CYS A 291 -2.19 3.24 -7.66
CA CYS A 291 -1.03 3.92 -7.11
C CYS A 291 0.26 3.23 -7.56
N THR A 292 1.33 4.00 -7.75
CA THR A 292 2.63 3.48 -8.17
C THR A 292 3.71 3.71 -7.11
N ASN A 293 4.69 2.80 -7.05
CA ASN A 293 5.89 2.97 -6.26
C ASN A 293 6.89 3.95 -6.87
N ASP A 294 6.81 4.15 -8.17
CA ASP A 294 7.69 5.06 -8.88
C ASP A 294 7.25 6.51 -8.63
N MET A 295 8.11 7.26 -7.95
CA MET A 295 7.88 8.66 -7.61
C MET A 295 8.59 9.61 -8.58
N THR A 296 9.14 9.10 -9.69
CA THR A 296 9.87 9.90 -10.68
C THR A 296 8.92 10.81 -11.45
N ALA A 297 9.20 12.09 -11.46
CA ALA A 297 8.49 13.08 -12.28
C ALA A 297 9.06 13.09 -13.71
N TYR A 298 8.74 12.07 -14.51
CA TYR A 298 9.28 11.87 -15.86
C TYR A 298 9.16 13.09 -16.78
N ALA A 299 8.08 13.85 -16.67
CA ALA A 299 7.89 15.08 -17.44
C ALA A 299 8.94 16.16 -17.17
N MET A 300 9.72 16.02 -16.08
CA MET A 300 10.77 16.97 -15.72
C MET A 300 12.18 16.53 -16.15
N GLU A 301 12.37 15.28 -16.57
CA GLU A 301 13.71 14.75 -16.87
C GLU A 301 14.45 15.57 -17.95
N GLU A 302 13.84 15.75 -19.12
CA GLU A 302 14.45 16.51 -20.22
C GLU A 302 14.75 17.96 -19.82
N ARG A 303 13.80 18.61 -19.12
CA ARG A 303 13.97 19.98 -18.65
C ARG A 303 15.13 20.11 -17.68
N LEU A 304 15.21 19.22 -16.70
CA LEU A 304 16.29 19.23 -15.69
C LEU A 304 17.64 18.87 -16.31
N GLN A 305 17.68 17.93 -17.24
CA GLN A 305 18.91 17.60 -17.95
C GLN A 305 19.52 18.82 -18.62
N GLY A 306 18.72 19.57 -19.37
CA GLY A 306 19.18 20.82 -20.01
C GLY A 306 19.72 21.86 -19.03
N ILE A 307 19.04 22.03 -17.88
CA ILE A 307 19.42 23.01 -16.85
C ILE A 307 20.68 22.59 -16.11
N ILE A 308 20.77 21.33 -15.65
CA ILE A 308 21.81 20.86 -14.73
C ILE A 308 23.10 20.48 -15.48
N THR A 309 22.97 19.88 -16.66
CA THR A 309 24.17 19.46 -17.45
C THR A 309 24.75 20.55 -18.32
N GLY A 310 24.14 21.74 -18.36
CA GLY A 310 24.59 22.84 -19.21
C GLY A 310 24.44 22.63 -20.71
N GLN A 311 23.71 21.60 -21.14
CA GLN A 311 23.48 21.28 -22.56
C GLN A 311 22.20 21.89 -23.14
N GLY A 312 21.49 22.72 -22.36
CA GLY A 312 20.28 23.43 -22.77
C GLY A 312 20.55 24.92 -23.01
N GLN A 313 20.01 25.45 -24.11
CA GLN A 313 19.95 26.89 -24.35
C GLN A 313 19.28 27.60 -23.20
N ASP A 314 19.81 28.78 -22.82
CA ASP A 314 19.32 29.68 -21.79
C ASP A 314 17.76 29.74 -21.71
N CYS A 315 17.18 28.94 -20.84
CA CYS A 315 15.80 29.16 -20.39
C CYS A 315 15.84 30.17 -19.25
N ARG A 316 15.75 31.45 -19.58
CA ARG A 316 15.47 32.50 -18.60
C ARG A 316 14.13 32.20 -17.95
N LEU A 317 14.14 32.05 -16.64
CA LEU A 317 12.95 32.05 -15.82
C LEU A 317 12.28 33.42 -15.97
N SER A 318 11.15 33.48 -16.66
CA SER A 318 10.25 34.63 -16.68
C SER A 318 9.17 34.44 -15.61
#